data_a82add3ec845e7e07002e927fa7434fd
#
_entry.id   a82add3ec845e7e07002e927fa7434fd
#
_cell.length_a   1.000
_cell.length_b   1.000
_cell.length_c   1.000
_cell.angle_alpha   90.00
_cell.angle_beta   90.00
_cell.angle_gamma   90.00
#
_symmetry.space_group_name_H-M   'P 1'
#
loop_
_entity.id
_entity.type
_entity.pdbx_description
1 polymer ?
#
loop_
_entity_poly.entity_id
_entity_poly.type
_entity_poly.pdbx_seq_one_letter_code
_entity_poly.pdbx_strand_id
1 'polypeptide(L)'
;MKKILLISDTHGYIDSMILKYAKKADLVIHAGDIGDVKVLDELSKVSNLRAVYGNIDSTEIRSCTNENEFLNVEGFKIFVTHIAGKQPYYNNRVRNSIKKEYPDILVYGHSHILKIDNDKKHNVLCINPGAAGRPVSYTHLTLPTKRIV
;
A
#
# COMPACT_ATOMS: atom_id res chain seq x y z
N MET A 1 13.34 -14.87 0.18
CA MET A 1 12.01 -14.25 0.34
C MET A 1 12.15 -12.77 0.65
N LYS A 2 11.28 -11.97 0.08
CA LYS A 2 11.20 -10.55 0.38
C LYS A 2 10.18 -10.29 1.48
N LYS A 3 10.52 -9.42 2.41
CA LYS A 3 9.60 -8.94 3.45
C LYS A 3 9.09 -7.57 3.05
N ILE A 4 7.79 -7.43 2.94
CA ILE A 4 7.15 -6.17 2.58
C ILE A 4 6.27 -5.72 3.75
N LEU A 5 6.49 -4.50 4.20
CA LEU A 5 5.63 -3.85 5.18
C LEU A 5 4.59 -3.02 4.43
N LEU A 6 3.32 -3.32 4.66
CA LEU A 6 2.21 -2.57 4.08
C LEU A 6 1.62 -1.67 5.14
N ILE A 7 1.54 -0.37 4.85
CA ILE A 7 0.91 0.61 5.73
C ILE A 7 0.03 1.54 4.92
N SER A 8 -0.91 2.19 5.57
CA SER A 8 -1.80 3.16 4.95
C SER A 8 -2.40 4.08 6.01
N ASP A 9 -2.88 5.24 5.56
CA ASP A 9 -3.69 6.14 6.40
C ASP A 9 -2.99 6.50 7.71
N THR A 10 -1.76 6.97 7.60
CA THR A 10 -0.97 7.43 8.74
C THR A 10 -1.43 8.80 9.24
N HIS A 11 -2.02 9.62 8.37
CA HIS A 11 -2.56 10.93 8.72
C HIS A 11 -1.57 11.80 9.51
N GLY A 12 -0.32 11.80 9.09
CA GLY A 12 0.73 12.62 9.70
C GLY A 12 1.39 12.02 10.94
N TYR A 13 0.97 10.82 11.34
CA TYR A 13 1.51 10.16 12.52
C TYR A 13 2.25 8.88 12.13
N ILE A 14 3.47 8.73 12.68
CA ILE A 14 4.21 7.49 12.55
C ILE A 14 4.91 7.20 13.88
N ASP A 15 4.71 6.00 14.41
CA ASP A 15 5.31 5.64 15.68
C ASP A 15 6.63 4.87 15.51
N SER A 16 7.35 4.73 16.63
CA SER A 16 8.64 4.06 16.63
C SER A 16 8.54 2.58 16.25
N MET A 17 7.41 1.95 16.52
CA MET A 17 7.19 0.54 16.19
C MET A 17 7.10 0.34 14.67
N ILE A 18 6.39 1.23 13.97
CA ILE A 18 6.31 1.19 12.51
C ILE A 18 7.71 1.38 11.91
N LEU A 19 8.49 2.33 12.42
CA LEU A 19 9.86 2.56 11.96
C LEU A 19 10.76 1.35 12.20
N LYS A 20 10.56 0.67 13.32
CA LYS A 20 11.30 -0.56 13.62
C LYS A 20 11.02 -1.65 12.60
N TYR A 21 9.75 -1.87 12.25
CA TYR A 21 9.38 -2.85 11.24
C TYR A 21 9.83 -2.42 9.84
N ALA A 22 9.74 -1.13 9.54
CA ALA A 22 10.19 -0.60 8.24
C ALA A 22 11.69 -0.87 8.04
N LYS A 23 12.49 -0.68 9.09
CA LYS A 23 13.93 -0.94 9.03
C LYS A 23 14.25 -2.39 8.73
N LYS A 24 13.41 -3.33 9.15
CA LYS A 24 13.60 -4.77 8.93
C LYS A 24 13.02 -5.25 7.61
N ALA A 25 12.18 -4.46 6.95
CA ALA A 25 11.55 -4.84 5.69
C ALA A 25 12.48 -4.59 4.51
N ASP A 26 12.32 -5.39 3.46
CA ASP A 26 13.02 -5.17 2.19
C ASP A 26 12.37 -4.04 1.39
N LEU A 27 11.08 -3.83 1.59
CA LEU A 27 10.29 -2.81 0.91
C LEU A 27 9.16 -2.37 1.82
N VAL A 28 8.87 -1.07 1.83
CA VAL A 28 7.69 -0.51 2.51
C VAL A 28 6.78 0.09 1.44
N ILE A 29 5.51 -0.29 1.49
CA ILE A 29 4.47 0.26 0.61
C ILE A 29 3.50 1.06 1.47
N HIS A 30 3.30 2.33 1.13
CA HIS A 30 2.32 3.21 1.77
C HIS A 30 1.19 3.49 0.79
N ALA A 31 -0.02 3.12 1.17
CA ALA A 31 -1.18 3.19 0.28
C ALA A 31 -1.99 4.49 0.41
N GLY A 32 -1.37 5.58 0.84
CA GLY A 32 -1.97 6.92 0.78
C GLY A 32 -2.53 7.45 2.10
N ASP A 33 -2.99 8.69 2.05
CA ASP A 33 -3.36 9.49 3.22
C ASP A 33 -2.20 9.56 4.22
N ILE A 34 -1.08 10.02 3.69
CA ILE A 34 0.18 10.14 4.41
C ILE A 34 0.08 11.24 5.46
N GLY A 35 -0.46 12.38 5.09
CA GLY A 35 -0.82 13.49 5.97
C GLY A 35 0.27 14.53 6.18
N ASP A 36 1.53 14.13 6.21
CA ASP A 36 2.65 15.01 6.42
C ASP A 36 3.89 14.45 5.71
N VAL A 37 4.62 15.32 5.02
CA VAL A 37 5.87 14.96 4.34
C VAL A 37 6.88 14.32 5.29
N LYS A 38 6.84 14.70 6.55
CA LYS A 38 7.68 14.12 7.60
C LYS A 38 7.58 12.60 7.66
N VAL A 39 6.39 12.03 7.44
CA VAL A 39 6.18 10.58 7.41
C VAL A 39 7.01 9.94 6.29
N LEU A 40 6.98 10.55 5.10
CA LEU A 40 7.77 10.07 3.96
C LEU A 40 9.26 10.15 4.27
N ASP A 41 9.72 11.25 4.84
CA ASP A 41 11.13 11.46 5.16
C ASP A 41 11.62 10.43 6.17
N GLU A 42 10.87 10.20 7.23
CA GLU A 42 11.23 9.23 8.26
C GLU A 42 11.28 7.80 7.73
N LEU A 43 10.31 7.41 6.92
CA LEU A 43 10.28 6.08 6.32
C LEU A 43 11.41 5.90 5.31
N SER A 44 11.68 6.91 4.49
CA SER A 44 12.73 6.85 3.47
C SER A 44 14.14 6.73 4.05
N LYS A 45 14.35 7.25 5.26
CA LYS A 45 15.65 7.15 5.94
C LYS A 45 16.01 5.73 6.36
N VAL A 46 14.99 4.90 6.62
CA VAL A 46 15.22 3.56 7.20
C VAL A 46 14.83 2.43 6.25
N SER A 47 14.22 2.73 5.11
CA SER A 47 13.68 1.71 4.24
C SER A 47 13.67 2.14 2.77
N ASN A 48 13.42 1.16 1.90
CA ASN A 48 13.07 1.41 0.52
C ASN A 48 11.56 1.63 0.47
N LEU A 49 11.12 2.84 0.18
CA LEU A 49 9.73 3.24 0.25
C LEU A 49 9.11 3.44 -1.13
N ARG A 50 7.93 2.88 -1.33
CA ARG A 50 7.06 3.20 -2.46
C ARG A 50 5.73 3.66 -1.90
N ALA A 51 5.28 4.83 -2.32
CA ALA A 51 4.07 5.44 -1.77
C ALA A 51 3.19 6.03 -2.84
N VAL A 52 1.89 5.97 -2.62
CA VAL A 52 0.91 6.72 -3.40
C VAL A 52 0.30 7.80 -2.49
N TYR A 53 -0.28 8.84 -3.09
CA TYR A 53 -1.00 9.84 -2.29
C TYR A 53 -2.47 9.47 -2.15
N GLY A 54 -3.10 9.93 -1.08
CA GLY A 54 -4.51 9.78 -0.84
C GLY A 54 -5.26 11.10 -0.99
N ASN A 55 -6.57 11.04 -0.73
CA ASN A 55 -7.46 12.19 -0.93
C ASN A 55 -7.16 13.38 0.01
N ILE A 56 -6.58 13.14 1.19
CA ILE A 56 -6.25 14.23 2.12
C ILE A 56 -4.86 14.82 1.89
N ASP A 57 -4.05 14.22 1.04
CA ASP A 57 -2.65 14.59 0.91
C ASP A 57 -2.46 15.93 0.19
N SER A 58 -1.52 16.71 0.70
CA SER A 58 -1.21 18.05 0.21
C SER A 58 -0.53 18.03 -1.15
N THR A 59 -0.44 19.19 -1.79
CA THR A 59 0.29 19.37 -3.04
C THR A 59 1.75 18.93 -2.90
N GLU A 60 2.37 19.24 -1.76
CA GLU A 60 3.76 18.84 -1.49
C GLU A 60 3.92 17.32 -1.52
N ILE A 61 3.04 16.59 -0.84
CA ILE A 61 3.06 15.11 -0.85
C ILE A 61 2.78 14.59 -2.25
N ARG A 62 1.80 15.14 -2.94
CA ARG A 62 1.44 14.73 -4.30
C ARG A 62 2.57 14.94 -5.30
N SER A 63 3.41 15.93 -5.07
CA SER A 63 4.58 16.17 -5.94
C SER A 63 5.68 15.13 -5.76
N CYS A 64 5.71 14.45 -4.61
CA CYS A 64 6.71 13.44 -4.28
C CYS A 64 6.25 12.02 -4.53
N THR A 65 4.96 11.83 -4.82
CA THR A 65 4.35 10.50 -4.93
C THR A 65 3.48 10.44 -6.19
N ASN A 66 2.89 9.28 -6.46
CA ASN A 66 1.98 9.10 -7.58
C ASN A 66 0.60 8.67 -7.07
N GLU A 67 -0.42 8.84 -7.90
CA GLU A 67 -1.77 8.35 -7.59
C GLU A 67 -1.79 6.82 -7.55
N ASN A 68 -1.06 6.21 -8.47
CA ASN A 68 -0.95 4.74 -8.60
C ASN A 68 0.49 4.33 -8.72
N GLU A 69 0.81 3.15 -8.22
CA GLU A 69 2.12 2.52 -8.43
C GLU A 69 1.92 1.08 -8.89
N PHE A 70 2.78 0.64 -9.81
CA PHE A 70 2.84 -0.74 -10.25
C PHE A 70 4.25 -1.25 -9.99
N LEU A 71 4.37 -2.31 -9.20
CA LEU A 71 5.66 -2.86 -8.77
C LEU A 71 5.77 -4.32 -9.17
N ASN A 72 6.96 -4.75 -9.54
CA ASN A 72 7.27 -6.16 -9.68
C ASN A 72 8.20 -6.58 -8.56
N VAL A 73 7.75 -7.50 -7.72
CA VAL A 73 8.52 -8.01 -6.60
C VAL A 73 8.48 -9.53 -6.62
N GLU A 74 9.61 -10.18 -6.77
CA GLU A 74 9.73 -11.64 -6.81
C GLU A 74 8.79 -12.30 -7.83
N GLY A 75 8.57 -11.63 -8.95
CA GLY A 75 7.68 -12.11 -10.01
C GLY A 75 6.21 -11.80 -9.82
N PHE A 76 5.84 -11.15 -8.72
CA PHE A 76 4.46 -10.71 -8.48
C PHE A 76 4.29 -9.26 -8.90
N LYS A 77 3.19 -8.97 -9.59
CA LYS A 77 2.82 -7.60 -9.95
C LYS A 77 1.90 -7.04 -8.87
N ILE A 78 2.33 -5.97 -8.23
CA ILE A 78 1.59 -5.30 -7.17
C ILE A 78 1.08 -3.96 -7.67
N PHE A 79 -0.22 -3.75 -7.58
CA PHE A 79 -0.87 -2.49 -7.90
C PHE A 79 -1.21 -1.78 -6.58
N VAL A 80 -0.73 -0.55 -6.41
CA VAL A 80 -0.98 0.25 -5.21
C VAL A 80 -1.80 1.48 -5.59
N THR A 81 -2.89 1.72 -4.88
CA THR A 81 -3.73 2.91 -5.05
C THR A 81 -4.44 3.19 -3.73
N HIS A 82 -4.81 4.44 -3.47
CA HIS A 82 -5.45 4.76 -2.19
C HIS A 82 -6.92 4.35 -2.16
N ILE A 83 -7.68 4.76 -3.18
CA ILE A 83 -9.13 4.51 -3.24
C ILE A 83 -9.42 3.50 -4.33
N ALA A 84 -9.82 2.29 -3.94
CA ALA A 84 -10.10 1.22 -4.90
C ALA A 84 -11.59 1.02 -5.18
N GLY A 85 -12.45 1.38 -4.24
CA GLY A 85 -13.84 1.02 -4.29
C GLY A 85 -14.06 -0.41 -3.78
N LYS A 86 -15.28 -0.88 -3.88
CA LYS A 86 -15.66 -2.19 -3.34
C LYS A 86 -15.41 -3.29 -4.37
N GLN A 87 -14.63 -4.30 -3.99
CA GLN A 87 -14.43 -5.46 -4.86
C GLN A 87 -15.72 -6.29 -4.97
N PRO A 88 -15.97 -6.99 -6.06
CA PRO A 88 -15.14 -7.05 -7.27
C PRO A 88 -15.44 -5.96 -8.28
N TYR A 89 -16.23 -4.98 -7.90
CA TYR A 89 -16.69 -3.94 -8.83
C TYR A 89 -15.72 -2.78 -8.96
N TYR A 90 -15.04 -2.38 -7.88
CA TYR A 90 -14.08 -1.28 -7.84
C TYR A 90 -14.65 0.02 -8.44
N ASN A 91 -13.88 1.11 -8.40
CA ASN A 91 -14.18 2.27 -9.22
C ASN A 91 -13.69 2.03 -10.66
N ASN A 92 -14.15 2.86 -11.61
CA ASN A 92 -13.84 2.66 -13.04
C ASN A 92 -12.34 2.66 -13.31
N ARG A 93 -11.60 3.58 -12.71
CA ARG A 93 -10.16 3.71 -12.89
C ARG A 93 -9.43 2.44 -12.48
N VAL A 94 -9.75 1.93 -11.29
CA VAL A 94 -9.11 0.73 -10.74
C VAL A 94 -9.49 -0.50 -11.55
N ARG A 95 -10.76 -0.64 -11.88
CA ARG A 95 -11.23 -1.78 -12.67
C ARG A 95 -10.53 -1.83 -14.04
N ASN A 96 -10.39 -0.69 -14.69
CA ASN A 96 -9.70 -0.63 -15.98
C ASN A 96 -8.22 -0.98 -15.86
N SER A 97 -7.56 -0.52 -14.79
CA SER A 97 -6.17 -0.86 -14.53
C SER A 97 -5.99 -2.35 -14.27
N ILE A 98 -6.89 -2.97 -13.52
CA ILE A 98 -6.84 -4.41 -13.25
C ILE A 98 -6.97 -5.20 -14.55
N LYS A 99 -7.89 -4.81 -15.42
CA LYS A 99 -8.12 -5.47 -16.70
C LYS A 99 -6.96 -5.31 -17.69
N LYS A 100 -6.25 -4.19 -17.59
CA LYS A 100 -5.11 -3.89 -18.47
C LYS A 100 -3.81 -4.51 -17.97
N GLU A 101 -3.55 -4.40 -16.69
CA GLU A 101 -2.25 -4.76 -16.10
C GLU A 101 -2.20 -6.15 -15.47
N TYR A 102 -3.33 -6.75 -15.18
CA TYR A 102 -3.44 -8.08 -14.54
C TYR A 102 -2.56 -8.20 -13.30
N PRO A 103 -2.73 -7.33 -12.28
CA PRO A 103 -1.92 -7.43 -11.07
C PRO A 103 -2.26 -8.70 -10.28
N ASP A 104 -1.27 -9.20 -9.56
CA ASP A 104 -1.46 -10.33 -8.64
C ASP A 104 -2.01 -9.85 -7.30
N ILE A 105 -1.59 -8.66 -6.89
CA ILE A 105 -1.95 -8.07 -5.59
C ILE A 105 -2.39 -6.62 -5.81
N LEU A 106 -3.50 -6.25 -5.16
CA LEU A 106 -3.95 -4.87 -5.04
C LEU A 106 -3.80 -4.42 -3.58
N VAL A 107 -3.01 -3.38 -3.35
CA VAL A 107 -2.86 -2.76 -2.02
C VAL A 107 -3.57 -1.40 -2.05
N TYR A 108 -4.45 -1.17 -1.09
CA TYR A 108 -5.25 0.05 -1.04
C TYR A 108 -5.51 0.46 0.42
N GLY A 109 -6.12 1.62 0.60
CA GLY A 109 -6.44 2.15 1.92
C GLY A 109 -7.82 2.78 1.97
N HIS A 110 -7.89 3.98 2.52
CA HIS A 110 -9.06 4.86 2.59
C HIS A 110 -10.12 4.45 3.62
N SER A 111 -10.56 3.20 3.66
CA SER A 111 -11.61 2.77 4.60
C SER A 111 -11.14 2.67 6.05
N HIS A 112 -9.83 2.63 6.28
CA HIS A 112 -9.20 2.41 7.59
C HIS A 112 -9.48 1.01 8.18
N ILE A 113 -10.05 0.11 7.40
CA ILE A 113 -10.42 -1.24 7.85
C ILE A 113 -9.44 -2.26 7.31
N LEU A 114 -8.79 -3.00 8.20
CA LEU A 114 -7.91 -4.10 7.81
C LEU A 114 -8.74 -5.17 7.10
N LYS A 115 -8.37 -5.46 5.86
CA LYS A 115 -9.08 -6.45 5.07
C LYS A 115 -8.13 -7.15 4.11
N ILE A 116 -8.17 -8.47 4.12
CA ILE A 116 -7.43 -9.30 3.16
C ILE A 116 -8.46 -10.22 2.51
N ASP A 117 -8.61 -10.10 1.20
CA ASP A 117 -9.65 -10.83 0.49
C ASP A 117 -9.19 -11.19 -0.91
N ASN A 118 -9.65 -12.31 -1.42
CA ASN A 118 -9.29 -12.78 -2.75
C ASN A 118 -10.44 -12.50 -3.73
N ASP A 119 -10.20 -11.61 -4.68
CA ASP A 119 -11.15 -11.37 -5.77
C ASP A 119 -10.99 -12.46 -6.83
N LYS A 120 -11.85 -13.45 -6.78
CA LYS A 120 -11.82 -14.59 -7.70
C LYS A 120 -12.19 -14.20 -9.12
N LYS A 121 -13.01 -13.16 -9.30
CA LYS A 121 -13.43 -12.70 -10.62
C LYS A 121 -12.25 -12.17 -11.43
N HIS A 122 -11.34 -11.43 -10.79
CA HIS A 122 -10.19 -10.82 -11.44
C HIS A 122 -8.87 -11.52 -11.08
N ASN A 123 -8.93 -12.53 -10.23
CA ASN A 123 -7.76 -13.26 -9.75
C ASN A 123 -6.72 -12.35 -9.10
N VAL A 124 -7.18 -11.50 -8.18
CA VAL A 124 -6.36 -10.51 -7.48
C VAL A 124 -6.52 -10.66 -5.98
N LEU A 125 -5.40 -10.70 -5.26
CA LEU A 125 -5.41 -10.64 -3.81
C LEU A 125 -5.49 -9.17 -3.38
N CYS A 126 -6.58 -8.79 -2.71
CA CYS A 126 -6.82 -7.42 -2.27
C CYS A 126 -6.45 -7.27 -0.81
N ILE A 127 -5.59 -6.30 -0.50
CA ILE A 127 -5.10 -6.07 0.85
C ILE A 127 -5.25 -4.59 1.22
N ASN A 128 -6.02 -4.33 2.28
CA ASN A 128 -6.05 -3.04 2.94
C ASN A 128 -5.42 -3.24 4.32
N PRO A 129 -4.26 -2.62 4.60
CA PRO A 129 -3.59 -2.83 5.89
C PRO A 129 -4.27 -2.14 7.07
N GLY A 130 -5.32 -1.36 6.81
CA GLY A 130 -5.98 -0.56 7.84
C GLY A 130 -5.22 0.72 8.12
N ALA A 131 -5.75 1.53 9.03
CA ALA A 131 -5.11 2.80 9.39
C ALA A 131 -3.93 2.56 10.32
N ALA A 132 -2.75 3.02 9.91
CA ALA A 132 -1.53 2.89 10.71
C ALA A 132 -1.28 4.12 11.59
N GLY A 133 -2.20 5.09 11.59
CA GLY A 133 -2.12 6.28 12.43
C GLY A 133 -2.54 5.98 13.86
N ARG A 134 -3.73 6.46 14.23
CA ARG A 134 -4.26 6.23 15.58
C ARG A 134 -5.69 5.70 15.52
N PRO A 135 -5.99 4.49 16.02
CA PRO A 135 -5.07 3.50 16.57
C PRO A 135 -4.18 2.88 15.49
N VAL A 136 -3.01 2.38 15.88
CA VAL A 136 -2.04 1.79 14.96
C VAL A 136 -2.54 0.45 14.45
N SER A 137 -2.54 0.28 13.13
CA SER A 137 -2.82 -0.98 12.47
C SER A 137 -1.91 -1.09 11.25
N TYR A 138 -1.23 -2.22 11.11
CA TYR A 138 -0.36 -2.47 9.97
C TYR A 138 -0.26 -3.96 9.69
N THR A 139 0.13 -4.29 8.47
CA THR A 139 0.20 -5.67 8.00
C THR A 139 1.58 -5.97 7.44
N HIS A 140 2.11 -7.13 7.81
CA HIS A 140 3.31 -7.69 7.22
C HIS A 140 2.96 -8.67 6.13
N LEU A 141 3.72 -8.62 5.03
CA LEU A 141 3.60 -9.56 3.94
C LEU A 141 4.97 -10.12 3.62
N THR A 142 5.09 -11.43 3.58
CA THR A 142 6.30 -12.11 3.14
C THR A 142 5.98 -12.85 1.85
N LEU A 143 6.73 -12.55 0.81
CA LEU A 143 6.53 -13.16 -0.51
C LEU A 143 7.58 -14.24 -0.74
N PRO A 144 7.17 -15.49 -1.01
CA PRO A 144 8.10 -16.50 -1.50
C PRO A 144 8.48 -16.19 -2.95
N THR A 145 9.52 -16.83 -3.45
CA THR A 145 10.10 -16.52 -4.76
C THR A 145 9.10 -16.59 -5.92
N LYS A 146 8.11 -17.47 -5.85
CA LYS A 146 7.20 -17.70 -6.98
C LYS A 146 5.73 -17.72 -6.62
N ARG A 147 5.36 -17.47 -5.36
CA ARG A 147 3.98 -17.56 -4.90
C ARG A 147 3.70 -16.57 -3.79
N ILE A 148 2.42 -16.17 -3.73
CA ILE A 148 1.87 -15.45 -2.60
C ILE A 148 1.40 -16.48 -1.58
N VAL A 149 1.82 -16.28 -0.35
CA VAL A 149 1.44 -17.19 0.75
C VAL A 149 0.22 -16.64 1.46
#